data_569587d6d966f1b69065f395f3f47cd4
#
_entry.id   569587d6d966f1b69065f395f3f47cd4
#
_cell.length_a   1.000
_cell.length_b   1.000
_cell.length_c   1.000
_cell.angle_alpha   90.00
_cell.angle_beta   90.00
_cell.angle_gamma   90.00
#
_symmetry.space_group_name_H-M   'P 1'
#
loop_
_entity.id
_entity.type
_entity.pdbx_description
1 polymer ?
#
loop_
_entity_poly.entity_id
_entity_poly.type
_entity_poly.pdbx_seq_one_letter_code
_entity_poly.pdbx_strand_id
1 'polypeptide(L)'
;MKIRGMNKEETGMKTDIQIAQEAEMKHIREVAEGAGIAEAELEFYGKYKAKLSDELWERIKDREDGKLVLVTAINPTPAGEGKTTISVGLGQAFAKLGKKSVIALREPSLGPCFGIKGGAAGGGYSQVVPMEDLNLHFTGDFHAITSANNLLAAMLDNHIQQGNALGIDPRQIVWKRCVDMNDRVLRNIVVGLGRKTDGMVREDHFVITVASEIMAILCLADDLADLKKRLGRIIVAYNFNGDPVTADDLQATGAMTALLKDAIKPNLIQTLEHT
;
A
#
# COMPACT_ATOMS: atom_id res chain seq x y z
N MET A 1 13.83 3.44 31.48
CA MET A 1 12.66 2.97 32.25
C MET A 1 11.82 2.11 31.32
N LYS A 2 11.90 0.78 31.44
CA LYS A 2 11.09 -0.15 30.63
C LYS A 2 9.67 -0.09 31.21
N ILE A 3 8.73 0.49 30.46
CA ILE A 3 7.32 0.30 30.74
C ILE A 3 7.05 -1.18 30.41
N ARG A 4 6.89 -2.00 31.45
CA ARG A 4 6.38 -3.36 31.30
C ARG A 4 4.99 -3.22 30.67
N GLY A 5 4.83 -3.66 29.43
CA GLY A 5 3.51 -3.89 28.86
C GLY A 5 2.80 -4.87 29.80
N MET A 6 1.72 -4.43 30.43
CA MET A 6 0.85 -5.33 31.18
C MET A 6 0.37 -6.40 30.19
N ASN A 7 0.64 -7.66 30.49
CA ASN A 7 0.12 -8.77 29.69
C ASN A 7 -1.40 -8.69 29.75
N LYS A 8 -2.06 -8.50 28.60
CA LYS A 8 -3.55 -8.41 28.51
C LYS A 8 -4.22 -9.67 29.10
N GLU A 9 -3.52 -10.80 29.15
CA GLU A 9 -3.97 -12.03 29.80
C GLU A 9 -4.18 -11.88 31.32
N GLU A 10 -3.43 -11.00 32.01
CA GLU A 10 -3.59 -10.75 33.44
C GLU A 10 -4.85 -9.91 33.77
N THR A 11 -5.44 -9.24 32.78
CA THR A 11 -6.62 -8.38 32.97
C THR A 11 -7.94 -9.01 32.55
N GLY A 12 -7.92 -10.26 32.00
CA GLY A 12 -9.09 -10.93 31.44
C GLY A 12 -9.62 -10.29 30.15
N MET A 13 -8.93 -9.32 29.57
CA MET A 13 -9.29 -8.67 28.31
C MET A 13 -8.70 -9.45 27.12
N LYS A 14 -9.53 -9.71 26.11
CA LYS A 14 -9.12 -10.37 24.87
C LYS A 14 -8.10 -9.52 24.12
N THR A 15 -7.15 -10.18 23.47
CA THR A 15 -6.22 -9.54 22.54
C THR A 15 -6.92 -9.19 21.23
N ASP A 16 -6.33 -8.26 20.44
CA ASP A 16 -6.90 -7.83 19.16
C ASP A 16 -7.11 -9.01 18.19
N ILE A 17 -6.18 -9.98 18.17
CA ILE A 17 -6.29 -11.19 17.35
C ILE A 17 -7.41 -12.12 17.83
N GLN A 18 -7.59 -12.29 19.13
CA GLN A 18 -8.68 -13.10 19.67
C GLN A 18 -10.04 -12.50 19.31
N ILE A 19 -10.17 -11.16 19.40
CA ILE A 19 -11.39 -10.45 18.99
C ILE A 19 -11.66 -10.65 17.51
N ALA A 20 -10.65 -10.52 16.66
CA ALA A 20 -10.77 -10.70 15.22
C ALA A 20 -11.14 -12.15 14.83
N GLN A 21 -10.54 -13.14 15.49
CA GLN A 21 -10.79 -14.57 15.21
C GLN A 21 -12.16 -15.05 15.68
N GLU A 22 -12.72 -14.42 16.70
CA GLU A 22 -14.08 -14.70 17.18
C GLU A 22 -15.18 -13.96 16.41
N ALA A 23 -14.79 -13.04 15.49
CA ALA A 23 -15.73 -12.23 14.75
C ALA A 23 -16.56 -13.06 13.77
N GLU A 24 -17.86 -12.89 13.80
CA GLU A 24 -18.79 -13.44 12.80
C GLU A 24 -18.78 -12.53 11.56
N MET A 25 -18.05 -12.95 10.52
CA MET A 25 -17.97 -12.18 9.28
C MET A 25 -19.11 -12.50 8.34
N LYS A 26 -19.71 -11.48 7.74
CA LYS A 26 -20.64 -11.62 6.62
C LYS A 26 -19.89 -11.91 5.32
N HIS A 27 -20.56 -12.55 4.37
CA HIS A 27 -20.02 -12.63 3.01
C HIS A 27 -19.86 -11.22 2.45
N ILE A 28 -18.73 -10.93 1.77
CA ILE A 28 -18.43 -9.58 1.30
C ILE A 28 -19.50 -9.00 0.37
N ARG A 29 -20.25 -9.84 -0.34
CA ARG A 29 -21.42 -9.46 -1.14
C ARG A 29 -22.49 -8.77 -0.30
N GLU A 30 -22.79 -9.28 0.88
CA GLU A 30 -23.81 -8.72 1.77
C GLU A 30 -23.39 -7.36 2.33
N VAL A 31 -22.08 -7.21 2.60
CA VAL A 31 -21.49 -5.94 3.02
C VAL A 31 -21.57 -4.91 1.90
N ALA A 32 -21.22 -5.30 0.69
CA ALA A 32 -21.30 -4.47 -0.51
C ALA A 32 -22.73 -4.01 -0.81
N GLU A 33 -23.70 -4.94 -0.71
CA GLU A 33 -25.13 -4.62 -0.90
C GLU A 33 -25.60 -3.57 0.12
N GLY A 34 -25.18 -3.70 1.39
CA GLY A 34 -25.45 -2.70 2.43
C GLY A 34 -24.89 -1.31 2.11
N ALA A 35 -23.77 -1.23 1.40
CA ALA A 35 -23.16 0.00 0.90
C ALA A 35 -23.77 0.49 -0.42
N GLY A 36 -24.66 -0.27 -1.05
CA GLY A 36 -25.27 0.05 -2.35
C GLY A 36 -24.36 -0.26 -3.54
N ILE A 37 -23.47 -1.23 -3.38
CA ILE A 37 -22.58 -1.77 -4.41
C ILE A 37 -23.17 -3.09 -4.91
N ALA A 38 -23.36 -3.25 -6.23
CA ALA A 38 -23.90 -4.45 -6.81
C ALA A 38 -22.85 -5.58 -6.88
N GLU A 39 -23.29 -6.83 -6.84
CA GLU A 39 -22.38 -7.99 -6.95
C GLU A 39 -21.56 -7.97 -8.24
N ALA A 40 -22.12 -7.51 -9.34
CA ALA A 40 -21.42 -7.38 -10.63
C ALA A 40 -20.29 -6.34 -10.61
N GLU A 41 -20.24 -5.48 -9.60
CA GLU A 41 -19.20 -4.46 -9.42
C GLU A 41 -18.08 -4.93 -8.48
N LEU A 42 -18.06 -6.23 -8.13
CA LEU A 42 -17.09 -6.85 -7.24
C LEU A 42 -16.22 -7.88 -7.95
N GLU A 43 -14.94 -7.81 -7.71
CA GLU A 43 -13.97 -8.86 -8.04
C GLU A 43 -13.61 -9.61 -6.74
N PHE A 44 -14.13 -10.82 -6.55
CA PHE A 44 -13.99 -11.55 -5.30
C PHE A 44 -12.57 -12.06 -5.06
N TYR A 45 -12.07 -11.82 -3.86
CA TYR A 45 -10.85 -12.42 -3.30
C TYR A 45 -11.21 -13.33 -2.11
N GLY A 46 -11.93 -14.41 -2.40
CA GLY A 46 -12.53 -15.30 -1.41
C GLY A 46 -13.87 -14.79 -0.88
N LYS A 47 -14.26 -15.22 0.34
CA LYS A 47 -15.59 -14.92 0.89
C LYS A 47 -15.72 -13.53 1.51
N TYR A 48 -14.62 -12.98 2.02
CA TYR A 48 -14.63 -11.84 2.94
C TYR A 48 -13.89 -10.60 2.41
N LYS A 49 -13.35 -10.68 1.18
CA LYS A 49 -12.62 -9.62 0.52
C LYS A 49 -13.05 -9.49 -0.93
N ALA A 50 -13.03 -8.30 -1.46
CA ALA A 50 -13.23 -8.03 -2.89
C ALA A 50 -12.42 -6.80 -3.31
N LYS A 51 -12.20 -6.65 -4.62
CA LYS A 51 -11.87 -5.36 -5.22
C LYS A 51 -13.10 -4.76 -5.86
N LEU A 52 -13.14 -3.44 -5.87
CA LEU A 52 -14.18 -2.67 -6.56
C LEU A 52 -13.81 -2.52 -8.03
N SER A 53 -14.74 -2.80 -8.91
CA SER A 53 -14.51 -2.69 -10.35
C SER A 53 -14.62 -1.25 -10.87
N ASP A 54 -14.11 -1.01 -12.08
CA ASP A 54 -14.17 0.31 -12.72
C ASP A 54 -15.62 0.69 -13.06
N GLU A 55 -16.50 -0.28 -13.27
CA GLU A 55 -17.93 -0.07 -13.53
C GLU A 55 -18.63 0.62 -12.36
N LEU A 56 -18.21 0.35 -11.13
CA LEU A 56 -18.71 1.06 -9.96
C LEU A 56 -18.39 2.56 -10.07
N TRP A 57 -17.14 2.91 -10.40
CA TRP A 57 -16.72 4.30 -10.57
C TRP A 57 -17.54 4.99 -11.66
N GLU A 58 -17.70 4.36 -12.83
CA GLU A 58 -18.50 4.89 -13.92
C GLU A 58 -19.96 5.17 -13.53
N ARG A 59 -20.53 4.34 -12.65
CA ARG A 59 -21.90 4.52 -12.15
C ARG A 59 -22.04 5.63 -11.13
N ILE A 60 -21.00 5.92 -10.33
CA ILE A 60 -21.12 6.85 -9.19
C ILE A 60 -20.42 8.20 -9.40
N LYS A 61 -19.50 8.34 -10.35
CA LYS A 61 -18.64 9.53 -10.54
C LYS A 61 -19.39 10.86 -10.68
N ASP A 62 -20.63 10.82 -11.20
CA ASP A 62 -21.46 12.01 -11.40
C ASP A 62 -22.51 12.22 -10.28
N ARG A 63 -22.43 11.45 -9.18
CA ARG A 63 -23.30 11.63 -8.04
C ARG A 63 -22.81 12.76 -7.16
N GLU A 64 -23.75 13.36 -6.40
CA GLU A 64 -23.38 14.32 -5.36
C GLU A 64 -22.51 13.65 -4.29
N ASP A 65 -21.41 14.33 -3.92
CA ASP A 65 -20.48 13.85 -2.92
C ASP A 65 -21.11 13.77 -1.52
N GLY A 66 -20.73 12.75 -0.77
CA GLY A 66 -21.04 12.64 0.63
C GLY A 66 -20.21 13.61 1.49
N LYS A 67 -20.52 13.66 2.78
CA LYS A 67 -19.71 14.45 3.73
C LYS A 67 -18.40 13.73 4.02
N LEU A 68 -17.28 14.42 3.78
CA LEU A 68 -15.95 13.93 4.10
C LEU A 68 -15.57 14.29 5.54
N VAL A 69 -15.14 13.28 6.32
CA VAL A 69 -14.60 13.46 7.67
C VAL A 69 -13.15 12.99 7.66
N LEU A 70 -12.21 13.92 7.86
CA LEU A 70 -10.78 13.62 7.94
C LEU A 70 -10.38 13.32 9.40
N VAL A 71 -9.81 12.13 9.63
CA VAL A 71 -9.19 11.76 10.91
C VAL A 71 -7.68 11.87 10.77
N THR A 72 -7.07 12.79 11.50
CA THR A 72 -5.62 13.05 11.42
C THR A 72 -5.02 13.24 12.81
N ALA A 73 -3.71 13.40 12.88
CA ALA A 73 -2.97 13.72 14.09
C ALA A 73 -1.96 14.84 13.83
N ILE A 74 -1.71 15.66 14.86
CA ILE A 74 -0.80 16.82 14.75
C ILE A 74 0.64 16.35 14.59
N ASN A 75 1.10 15.40 15.42
CA ASN A 75 2.47 14.90 15.42
C ASN A 75 2.49 13.36 15.35
N PRO A 76 3.48 12.77 14.64
CA PRO A 76 3.70 11.33 14.69
C PRO A 76 4.33 10.93 16.04
N THR A 77 3.98 9.74 16.54
CA THR A 77 4.60 9.13 17.72
C THR A 77 5.12 7.72 17.42
N PRO A 78 6.11 7.21 18.14
CA PRO A 78 6.62 5.85 17.92
C PRO A 78 5.56 4.76 18.09
N ALA A 79 4.62 4.95 19.01
CA ALA A 79 3.54 3.99 19.29
C ALA A 79 2.34 4.11 18.34
N GLY A 80 2.28 5.18 17.52
CA GLY A 80 1.10 5.53 16.72
C GLY A 80 0.11 6.39 17.51
N GLU A 81 -0.80 7.06 16.79
CA GLU A 81 -1.74 8.05 17.35
C GLU A 81 -3.19 7.55 17.38
N GLY A 82 -3.43 6.30 16.95
CA GLY A 82 -4.76 5.71 16.94
C GLY A 82 -5.69 6.18 15.82
N LYS A 83 -5.16 6.82 14.76
CA LYS A 83 -5.98 7.31 13.63
C LYS A 83 -6.88 6.23 13.04
N THR A 84 -6.35 5.06 12.75
CA THR A 84 -7.12 3.94 12.19
C THR A 84 -8.20 3.46 13.16
N THR A 85 -7.85 3.25 14.43
CA THR A 85 -8.80 2.81 15.46
C THR A 85 -9.96 3.81 15.61
N ILE A 86 -9.66 5.12 15.63
CA ILE A 86 -10.69 6.18 15.69
C ILE A 86 -11.54 6.19 14.42
N SER A 87 -10.94 6.07 13.24
CA SER A 87 -11.69 6.05 11.96
C SER A 87 -12.65 4.87 11.91
N VAL A 88 -12.20 3.67 12.30
CA VAL A 88 -13.02 2.47 12.34
C VAL A 88 -14.14 2.63 13.37
N GLY A 89 -13.82 3.01 14.60
CA GLY A 89 -14.82 3.21 15.65
C GLY A 89 -15.88 4.27 15.29
N LEU A 90 -15.47 5.35 14.60
CA LEU A 90 -16.40 6.38 14.12
C LEU A 90 -17.35 5.82 13.03
N GLY A 91 -16.83 5.06 12.06
CA GLY A 91 -17.66 4.42 11.04
C GLY A 91 -18.65 3.41 11.65
N GLN A 92 -18.21 2.58 12.59
CA GLN A 92 -19.07 1.66 13.34
C GLN A 92 -20.16 2.43 14.13
N ALA A 93 -19.80 3.56 14.74
CA ALA A 93 -20.77 4.41 15.45
C ALA A 93 -21.83 4.98 14.51
N PHE A 94 -21.44 5.43 13.31
CA PHE A 94 -22.40 5.89 12.30
C PHE A 94 -23.35 4.77 11.88
N ALA A 95 -22.87 3.55 11.67
CA ALA A 95 -23.72 2.41 11.35
C ALA A 95 -24.74 2.12 12.47
N LYS A 96 -24.32 2.14 13.74
CA LYS A 96 -25.22 2.00 14.90
C LYS A 96 -26.27 3.10 15.00
N LEU A 97 -25.97 4.30 14.53
CA LEU A 97 -26.90 5.42 14.43
C LEU A 97 -27.77 5.40 13.16
N GLY A 98 -27.70 4.35 12.37
CA GLY A 98 -28.45 4.17 11.12
C GLY A 98 -27.98 5.13 10.00
N LYS A 99 -26.75 5.64 10.07
CA LYS A 99 -26.16 6.50 9.05
C LYS A 99 -25.33 5.64 8.07
N LYS A 100 -25.49 5.88 6.78
CA LYS A 100 -24.63 5.28 5.76
C LYS A 100 -23.26 5.93 5.83
N SER A 101 -22.23 5.12 5.98
CA SER A 101 -20.83 5.57 5.99
C SER A 101 -19.94 4.54 5.33
N VAL A 102 -18.87 5.00 4.70
CA VAL A 102 -17.77 4.18 4.17
C VAL A 102 -16.50 4.68 4.82
N ILE A 103 -15.67 3.76 5.28
CA ILE A 103 -14.40 4.08 5.92
C ILE A 103 -13.30 3.90 4.88
N ALA A 104 -12.62 4.96 4.50
CA ALA A 104 -11.47 4.90 3.62
C ALA A 104 -10.19 4.79 4.45
N LEU A 105 -9.53 3.65 4.38
CA LEU A 105 -8.29 3.36 5.08
C LEU A 105 -7.16 3.10 4.08
N ARG A 106 -5.94 3.33 4.54
CA ARG A 106 -4.75 2.92 3.82
C ARG A 106 -4.42 1.48 4.17
N GLU A 107 -4.05 0.69 3.17
CA GLU A 107 -3.56 -0.67 3.36
C GLU A 107 -2.31 -0.69 4.25
N PRO A 108 -2.20 -1.62 5.24
CA PRO A 108 -1.04 -1.71 6.10
C PRO A 108 0.17 -2.31 5.37
N SER A 109 1.35 -1.77 5.65
CA SER A 109 2.63 -2.34 5.24
C SER A 109 3.00 -3.52 6.14
N LEU A 110 3.58 -4.56 5.56
CA LEU A 110 3.98 -5.79 6.27
C LEU A 110 5.02 -5.53 7.36
N GLY A 111 6.02 -4.70 7.08
CA GLY A 111 7.07 -4.40 8.05
C GLY A 111 6.56 -3.83 9.38
N PRO A 112 5.72 -2.80 9.42
CA PRO A 112 5.11 -2.30 10.64
C PRO A 112 4.23 -3.31 11.39
N CYS A 113 3.61 -4.27 10.70
CA CYS A 113 2.81 -5.32 11.35
C CYS A 113 3.63 -6.18 12.31
N PHE A 114 4.90 -6.43 11.98
CA PHE A 114 5.85 -7.15 12.83
C PHE A 114 6.68 -6.22 13.73
N GLY A 115 6.41 -4.93 13.74
CA GLY A 115 7.11 -3.92 14.53
C GLY A 115 6.36 -3.50 15.81
N ILE A 116 6.87 -2.43 16.44
CA ILE A 116 6.29 -1.88 17.68
C ILE A 116 4.86 -1.36 17.48
N LYS A 117 4.53 -0.89 16.28
CA LYS A 117 3.19 -0.35 15.95
C LYS A 117 2.13 -1.44 15.76
N GLY A 118 2.53 -2.68 15.51
CA GLY A 118 1.62 -3.76 15.18
C GLY A 118 0.88 -3.55 13.85
N GLY A 119 -0.19 -4.32 13.63
CA GLY A 119 -1.02 -4.23 12.43
C GLY A 119 -1.86 -2.95 12.37
N ALA A 120 -2.30 -2.59 11.16
CA ALA A 120 -3.10 -1.39 10.91
C ALA A 120 -4.60 -1.67 10.70
N ALA A 121 -5.08 -2.82 11.19
CA ALA A 121 -6.50 -3.19 11.13
C ALA A 121 -7.38 -2.49 12.19
N GLY A 122 -6.83 -1.60 12.98
CA GLY A 122 -7.47 -1.01 14.16
C GLY A 122 -7.05 -1.71 15.45
N GLY A 123 -7.86 -1.62 16.51
CA GLY A 123 -7.57 -2.26 17.79
C GLY A 123 -8.80 -2.44 18.68
N GLY A 124 -8.77 -3.43 19.57
CA GLY A 124 -9.92 -3.78 20.39
C GLY A 124 -11.13 -4.14 19.53
N TYR A 125 -12.28 -3.55 19.83
CA TYR A 125 -13.50 -3.73 19.06
C TYR A 125 -13.66 -2.76 17.88
N SER A 126 -12.69 -1.87 17.66
CA SER A 126 -12.63 -0.99 16.49
C SER A 126 -11.66 -1.56 15.46
N GLN A 127 -12.04 -2.67 14.83
CA GLN A 127 -11.21 -3.40 13.88
C GLN A 127 -11.91 -3.66 12.55
N VAL A 128 -11.09 -3.75 11.49
CA VAL A 128 -11.47 -4.35 10.20
C VAL A 128 -11.04 -5.80 10.14
N VAL A 129 -11.87 -6.61 9.51
CA VAL A 129 -11.67 -8.07 9.38
C VAL A 129 -11.86 -8.51 7.91
N PRO A 130 -11.13 -9.55 7.49
CA PRO A 130 -10.24 -10.45 8.21
C PRO A 130 -8.88 -9.78 8.52
N MET A 131 -8.51 -9.72 9.80
CA MET A 131 -7.33 -8.96 10.26
C MET A 131 -6.01 -9.57 9.78
N GLU A 132 -5.88 -10.90 9.83
CA GLU A 132 -4.65 -11.57 9.40
C GLU A 132 -4.41 -11.36 7.90
N ASP A 133 -5.42 -11.50 7.07
CA ASP A 133 -5.29 -11.27 5.63
C ASP A 133 -4.84 -9.84 5.33
N LEU A 134 -5.51 -8.85 5.96
CA LEU A 134 -5.21 -7.44 5.79
C LEU A 134 -3.77 -7.11 6.19
N ASN A 135 -3.29 -7.67 7.29
CA ASN A 135 -1.96 -7.38 7.82
C ASN A 135 -0.82 -8.13 7.10
N LEU A 136 -1.12 -9.12 6.28
CA LEU A 136 -0.13 -9.92 5.56
C LEU A 136 -0.09 -9.56 4.07
N HIS A 137 -0.64 -10.40 3.22
CA HIS A 137 -0.55 -10.22 1.76
C HIS A 137 -1.83 -9.69 1.11
N PHE A 138 -2.86 -9.54 1.87
CA PHE A 138 -4.18 -9.02 1.55
C PHE A 138 -4.70 -9.42 0.16
N THR A 139 -4.60 -8.55 -0.84
CA THR A 139 -4.95 -8.81 -2.25
C THR A 139 -3.74 -8.75 -3.19
N GLY A 140 -2.53 -8.56 -2.64
CA GLY A 140 -1.29 -8.55 -3.39
C GLY A 140 -0.82 -7.19 -3.89
N ASP A 141 -1.46 -6.09 -3.47
CA ASP A 141 -1.15 -4.75 -3.97
C ASP A 141 0.27 -4.30 -3.60
N PHE A 142 0.73 -4.56 -2.38
CA PHE A 142 2.12 -4.28 -1.98
C PHE A 142 3.14 -5.12 -2.75
N HIS A 143 2.80 -6.36 -3.10
CA HIS A 143 3.66 -7.17 -3.96
C HIS A 143 3.76 -6.58 -5.37
N ALA A 144 2.65 -6.12 -5.93
CA ALA A 144 2.63 -5.44 -7.24
C ALA A 144 3.48 -4.17 -7.23
N ILE A 145 3.33 -3.33 -6.20
CA ILE A 145 4.10 -2.10 -6.02
C ILE A 145 5.60 -2.41 -5.90
N THR A 146 5.98 -3.38 -5.05
CA THR A 146 7.36 -3.82 -4.88
C THR A 146 7.95 -4.31 -6.20
N SER A 147 7.17 -5.12 -6.94
CA SER A 147 7.60 -5.68 -8.22
C SER A 147 7.80 -4.58 -9.27
N ALA A 148 6.89 -3.62 -9.40
CA ALA A 148 7.01 -2.51 -10.34
C ALA A 148 8.20 -1.60 -10.00
N ASN A 149 8.42 -1.31 -8.72
CA ASN A 149 9.55 -0.50 -8.26
C ASN A 149 10.90 -1.17 -8.59
N ASN A 150 11.01 -2.45 -8.28
CA ASN A 150 12.25 -3.20 -8.48
C ASN A 150 12.50 -3.56 -9.95
N LEU A 151 11.43 -3.70 -10.76
CA LEU A 151 11.55 -3.82 -12.20
C LEU A 151 12.25 -2.58 -12.80
N LEU A 152 11.79 -1.37 -12.41
CA LEU A 152 12.40 -0.12 -12.88
C LEU A 152 13.88 -0.02 -12.47
N ALA A 153 14.22 -0.40 -11.24
CA ALA A 153 15.61 -0.44 -10.77
C ALA A 153 16.46 -1.46 -11.56
N ALA A 154 15.90 -2.63 -11.86
CA ALA A 154 16.61 -3.65 -12.64
C ALA A 154 16.80 -3.22 -14.10
N MET A 155 15.79 -2.58 -14.71
CA MET A 155 15.90 -2.05 -16.09
C MET A 155 16.93 -0.93 -16.18
N LEU A 156 17.01 -0.05 -15.19
CA LEU A 156 18.03 0.99 -15.08
C LEU A 156 19.45 0.38 -15.05
N ASP A 157 19.68 -0.60 -14.18
CA ASP A 157 21.00 -1.26 -14.09
C ASP A 157 21.34 -2.03 -15.36
N ASN A 158 20.36 -2.71 -15.95
CA ASN A 158 20.57 -3.41 -17.22
C ASN A 158 20.88 -2.43 -18.37
N HIS A 159 20.23 -1.27 -18.43
CA HIS A 159 20.51 -0.23 -19.42
C HIS A 159 21.98 0.24 -19.34
N ILE A 160 22.46 0.53 -18.12
CA ILE A 160 23.85 0.92 -17.90
C ILE A 160 24.81 -0.19 -18.33
N GLN A 161 24.50 -1.44 -17.98
CA GLN A 161 25.35 -2.61 -18.31
C GLN A 161 25.39 -2.91 -19.81
N GLN A 162 24.31 -2.65 -20.55
CA GLN A 162 24.16 -2.95 -21.99
C GLN A 162 24.59 -1.80 -22.91
N GLY A 163 25.44 -0.92 -22.45
CA GLY A 163 26.05 0.13 -23.27
C GLY A 163 25.60 1.56 -22.96
N ASN A 164 24.67 1.74 -22.03
CA ASN A 164 24.31 3.05 -21.48
C ASN A 164 24.01 4.12 -22.56
N ALA A 165 23.13 3.79 -23.52
CA ALA A 165 22.82 4.68 -24.64
C ALA A 165 22.26 6.06 -24.21
N LEU A 166 21.61 6.16 -23.03
CA LEU A 166 21.12 7.41 -22.46
C LEU A 166 22.21 8.22 -21.73
N GLY A 167 23.43 7.68 -21.62
CA GLY A 167 24.56 8.36 -20.97
C GLY A 167 24.32 8.62 -19.47
N ILE A 168 23.65 7.71 -18.77
CA ILE A 168 23.36 7.81 -17.34
C ILE A 168 24.69 7.86 -16.56
N ASP A 169 24.87 8.86 -15.68
CA ASP A 169 25.96 8.87 -14.70
C ASP A 169 25.61 7.94 -13.54
N PRO A 170 26.34 6.84 -13.32
CA PRO A 170 26.05 5.90 -12.23
C PRO A 170 26.13 6.52 -10.83
N ARG A 171 26.75 7.70 -10.68
CA ARG A 171 26.83 8.46 -9.43
C ARG A 171 25.61 9.35 -9.21
N GLN A 172 24.74 9.49 -10.22
CA GLN A 172 23.57 10.37 -10.22
C GLN A 172 22.27 9.56 -10.31
N ILE A 173 22.29 8.29 -9.86
CA ILE A 173 21.11 7.45 -9.79
C ILE A 173 20.31 7.81 -8.55
N VAL A 174 19.07 8.27 -8.74
CA VAL A 174 18.17 8.68 -7.66
C VAL A 174 17.13 7.58 -7.34
N TRP A 175 16.81 6.72 -8.31
CA TRP A 175 15.87 5.62 -8.11
C TRP A 175 16.44 4.53 -7.23
N LYS A 176 15.66 4.09 -6.23
CA LYS A 176 16.08 3.08 -5.25
C LYS A 176 15.20 1.85 -5.30
N ARG A 177 15.74 0.72 -4.84
CA ARG A 177 14.98 -0.51 -4.64
C ARG A 177 14.06 -0.40 -3.44
N CYS A 178 13.07 -1.27 -3.35
CA CYS A 178 12.22 -1.34 -2.18
C CYS A 178 12.03 -2.79 -1.70
N VAL A 179 11.68 -2.90 -0.42
CA VAL A 179 11.28 -4.15 0.23
C VAL A 179 10.21 -3.82 1.27
N ASP A 180 9.17 -4.64 1.35
CA ASP A 180 8.09 -4.38 2.32
C ASP A 180 8.43 -4.95 3.71
N MET A 181 9.60 -4.54 4.23
CA MET A 181 10.10 -4.91 5.55
C MET A 181 10.95 -3.80 6.14
N ASN A 182 10.90 -3.64 7.47
CA ASN A 182 11.79 -2.74 8.19
C ASN A 182 13.15 -3.41 8.39
N ASP A 183 14.05 -3.24 7.42
CA ASP A 183 15.41 -3.78 7.50
C ASP A 183 16.43 -2.64 7.61
N ARG A 184 17.07 -2.54 8.78
CA ARG A 184 18.05 -1.49 9.06
C ARG A 184 19.34 -1.68 8.27
N VAL A 185 19.73 -2.91 7.98
CA VAL A 185 20.98 -3.24 7.29
C VAL A 185 20.94 -2.81 5.82
N LEU A 186 19.76 -2.77 5.22
CA LEU A 186 19.56 -2.38 3.82
C LEU A 186 19.52 -0.87 3.58
N ARG A 187 19.73 -0.04 4.61
CA ARG A 187 19.69 1.43 4.49
C ARG A 187 20.90 2.04 3.79
N ASN A 188 22.04 1.39 3.88
CA ASN A 188 23.27 1.77 3.16
C ASN A 188 23.98 0.48 2.78
N ILE A 189 24.03 0.20 1.50
CA ILE A 189 24.62 -1.02 0.94
C ILE A 189 25.48 -0.69 -0.27
N VAL A 190 26.32 -1.62 -0.66
CA VAL A 190 27.04 -1.57 -1.93
C VAL A 190 26.45 -2.62 -2.85
N VAL A 191 26.06 -2.23 -4.05
CA VAL A 191 25.54 -3.12 -5.10
C VAL A 191 26.55 -3.27 -6.23
N GLY A 192 26.37 -4.29 -7.09
CA GLY A 192 27.20 -4.53 -8.26
C GLY A 192 28.58 -5.10 -7.94
N LEU A 193 28.79 -5.62 -6.72
CA LEU A 193 30.03 -6.32 -6.36
C LEU A 193 30.11 -7.67 -7.08
N GLY A 194 31.33 -8.01 -7.55
CA GLY A 194 31.58 -9.30 -8.16
C GLY A 194 32.25 -9.17 -9.54
N ARG A 195 31.74 -9.89 -10.54
CA ARG A 195 32.32 -9.92 -11.89
C ARG A 195 31.86 -8.74 -12.73
N LYS A 196 32.53 -8.49 -13.86
CA LYS A 196 32.17 -7.45 -14.83
C LYS A 196 30.68 -7.49 -15.27
N THR A 197 30.06 -8.68 -15.22
CA THR A 197 28.67 -8.91 -15.60
C THR A 197 27.67 -8.62 -14.47
N ASP A 198 28.14 -8.37 -13.26
CA ASP A 198 27.29 -8.26 -12.08
C ASP A 198 26.83 -6.80 -11.79
N GLY A 199 27.15 -5.89 -12.73
CA GLY A 199 26.70 -4.49 -12.72
C GLY A 199 27.81 -3.49 -12.33
N MET A 200 27.42 -2.23 -12.16
CA MET A 200 28.30 -1.13 -11.74
C MET A 200 28.34 -1.02 -10.22
N VAL A 201 29.53 -1.05 -9.63
CA VAL A 201 29.71 -0.92 -8.18
C VAL A 201 29.33 0.48 -7.76
N ARG A 202 28.36 0.60 -6.84
CA ARG A 202 27.93 1.87 -6.25
C ARG A 202 27.26 1.70 -4.89
N GLU A 203 27.15 2.78 -4.17
CA GLU A 203 26.29 2.84 -2.99
C GLU A 203 24.81 2.85 -3.41
N ASP A 204 23.98 2.14 -2.68
CA ASP A 204 22.54 2.09 -2.87
C ASP A 204 21.83 1.86 -1.53
N HIS A 205 20.49 1.82 -1.52
CA HIS A 205 19.70 1.45 -0.36
C HIS A 205 18.33 0.91 -0.78
N PHE A 206 17.66 0.25 0.18
CA PHE A 206 16.26 -0.13 0.04
C PHE A 206 15.36 0.79 0.85
N VAL A 207 14.33 1.33 0.22
CA VAL A 207 13.23 1.99 0.94
C VAL A 207 12.15 0.95 1.28
N ILE A 208 11.35 1.22 2.30
CA ILE A 208 10.17 0.39 2.54
C ILE A 208 9.12 0.65 1.44
N THR A 209 8.48 -0.40 0.94
CA THR A 209 7.55 -0.32 -0.20
C THR A 209 6.50 0.78 -0.04
N VAL A 210 5.95 0.94 1.16
CA VAL A 210 4.95 1.97 1.47
C VAL A 210 5.45 3.41 1.31
N ALA A 211 6.76 3.64 1.34
CA ALA A 211 7.39 4.94 1.12
C ALA A 211 7.91 5.13 -0.32
N SER A 212 7.67 4.18 -1.21
CA SER A 212 8.06 4.30 -2.61
C SER A 212 7.25 5.37 -3.34
N GLU A 213 7.84 5.99 -4.35
CA GLU A 213 7.16 6.94 -5.22
C GLU A 213 5.98 6.29 -5.96
N ILE A 214 6.10 5.00 -6.33
CA ILE A 214 5.02 4.25 -6.97
C ILE A 214 3.78 4.20 -6.08
N MET A 215 3.94 3.99 -4.77
CA MET A 215 2.81 4.02 -3.83
C MET A 215 2.12 5.39 -3.83
N ALA A 216 2.89 6.48 -3.83
CA ALA A 216 2.34 7.84 -3.89
C ALA A 216 1.60 8.10 -5.21
N ILE A 217 2.17 7.67 -6.34
CA ILE A 217 1.55 7.78 -7.67
C ILE A 217 0.25 6.99 -7.73
N LEU A 218 0.25 5.74 -7.26
CA LEU A 218 -0.94 4.88 -7.24
C LEU A 218 -2.10 5.51 -6.44
N CYS A 219 -1.78 6.14 -5.29
CA CYS A 219 -2.79 6.83 -4.47
C CYS A 219 -3.36 8.10 -5.11
N LEU A 220 -2.71 8.66 -6.13
CA LEU A 220 -3.08 9.94 -6.77
C LEU A 220 -3.55 9.76 -8.22
N ALA A 221 -3.45 8.57 -8.78
CA ALA A 221 -3.88 8.29 -10.14
C ALA A 221 -5.41 8.16 -10.20
N ASP A 222 -6.00 8.77 -11.21
CA ASP A 222 -7.45 8.76 -11.42
C ASP A 222 -7.90 7.48 -12.13
N ASP A 223 -7.09 6.98 -13.06
CA ASP A 223 -7.33 5.77 -13.84
C ASP A 223 -6.01 5.14 -14.32
N LEU A 224 -6.11 4.03 -15.03
CA LEU A 224 -4.94 3.31 -15.55
C LEU A 224 -4.13 4.13 -16.59
N ALA A 225 -4.78 5.01 -17.35
CA ALA A 225 -4.10 5.87 -18.32
C ALA A 225 -3.32 6.99 -17.62
N ASP A 226 -3.91 7.61 -16.60
CA ASP A 226 -3.23 8.60 -15.77
C ASP A 226 -2.11 7.96 -14.95
N LEU A 227 -2.34 6.75 -14.38
CA LEU A 227 -1.28 5.97 -13.72
C LEU A 227 -0.08 5.80 -14.65
N LYS A 228 -0.31 5.30 -15.88
CA LYS A 228 0.75 5.12 -16.87
C LYS A 228 1.51 6.42 -17.16
N LYS A 229 0.79 7.52 -17.37
CA LYS A 229 1.39 8.84 -17.62
C LYS A 229 2.23 9.34 -16.45
N ARG A 230 1.78 9.12 -15.22
CA ARG A 230 2.53 9.51 -14.00
C ARG A 230 3.80 8.66 -13.83
N LEU A 231 3.69 7.34 -14.01
CA LEU A 231 4.83 6.42 -13.95
C LEU A 231 5.91 6.79 -14.96
N GLY A 232 5.54 7.17 -16.19
CA GLY A 232 6.48 7.55 -17.24
C GLY A 232 7.36 8.74 -16.86
N ARG A 233 6.86 9.66 -16.05
CA ARG A 233 7.57 10.88 -15.62
C ARG A 233 8.50 10.69 -14.42
N ILE A 234 8.57 9.51 -13.83
CA ILE A 234 9.49 9.20 -12.73
C ILE A 234 10.92 9.47 -13.20
N ILE A 235 11.64 10.34 -12.50
CA ILE A 235 13.06 10.58 -12.73
C ILE A 235 13.84 9.47 -12.03
N VAL A 236 14.63 8.71 -12.80
CA VAL A 236 15.40 7.57 -12.27
C VAL A 236 16.87 7.91 -12.03
N ALA A 237 17.42 8.83 -12.83
CA ALA A 237 18.82 9.24 -12.80
C ALA A 237 19.02 10.57 -13.53
N TYR A 238 20.25 11.07 -13.52
CA TYR A 238 20.70 12.13 -14.41
C TYR A 238 21.81 11.60 -15.32
N ASN A 239 21.87 12.09 -16.57
CA ASN A 239 22.92 11.77 -17.51
C ASN A 239 24.19 12.58 -17.24
N PHE A 240 25.29 12.31 -17.97
CA PHE A 240 26.56 13.02 -17.82
C PHE A 240 26.48 14.51 -18.16
N ASN A 241 25.43 14.97 -18.86
CA ASN A 241 25.17 16.38 -19.15
C ASN A 241 24.36 17.07 -18.04
N GLY A 242 23.82 16.29 -17.07
CA GLY A 242 22.94 16.78 -16.01
C GLY A 242 21.45 16.79 -16.37
N ASP A 243 21.05 16.21 -17.51
CA ASP A 243 19.66 16.10 -17.90
C ASP A 243 18.98 14.94 -17.15
N PRO A 244 17.70 15.06 -16.75
CA PRO A 244 16.98 13.98 -16.12
C PRO A 244 16.69 12.84 -17.10
N VAL A 245 16.81 11.60 -16.62
CA VAL A 245 16.40 10.39 -17.31
C VAL A 245 15.18 9.82 -16.61
N THR A 246 14.15 9.49 -17.38
CA THR A 246 12.85 9.07 -16.87
C THR A 246 12.58 7.57 -17.08
N ALA A 247 11.49 7.07 -16.46
CA ALA A 247 11.03 5.71 -16.70
C ALA A 247 10.56 5.50 -18.15
N ASP A 248 10.04 6.53 -18.82
CA ASP A 248 9.69 6.47 -20.25
C ASP A 248 10.95 6.36 -21.14
N ASP A 249 12.02 7.05 -20.83
CA ASP A 249 13.30 6.95 -21.56
C ASP A 249 13.86 5.52 -21.49
N LEU A 250 13.64 4.82 -20.35
CA LEU A 250 13.98 3.41 -20.18
C LEU A 250 12.95 2.44 -20.80
N GLN A 251 11.84 2.95 -21.33
CA GLN A 251 10.71 2.15 -21.86
C GLN A 251 10.11 1.19 -20.82
N ALA A 252 10.18 1.52 -19.52
CA ALA A 252 9.72 0.68 -18.43
C ALA A 252 8.22 0.81 -18.14
N THR A 253 7.61 1.93 -18.53
CA THR A 253 6.28 2.36 -18.11
C THR A 253 5.18 1.35 -18.42
N GLY A 254 5.22 0.72 -19.60
CA GLY A 254 4.21 -0.29 -19.99
C GLY A 254 4.21 -1.51 -19.08
N ALA A 255 5.41 -2.04 -18.76
CA ALA A 255 5.56 -3.20 -17.89
C ALA A 255 5.18 -2.87 -16.43
N MET A 256 5.56 -1.69 -15.93
CA MET A 256 5.16 -1.21 -14.61
C MET A 256 3.64 -1.07 -14.49
N THR A 257 2.99 -0.49 -15.50
CA THR A 257 1.52 -0.34 -15.53
C THR A 257 0.82 -1.70 -15.53
N ALA A 258 1.34 -2.67 -16.30
CA ALA A 258 0.79 -4.02 -16.34
C ALA A 258 0.87 -4.73 -14.98
N LEU A 259 1.96 -4.53 -14.22
CA LEU A 259 2.11 -5.06 -12.87
C LEU A 259 1.12 -4.42 -11.87
N LEU A 260 0.75 -3.17 -12.09
CA LEU A 260 -0.10 -2.38 -11.18
C LEU A 260 -1.58 -2.35 -11.56
N LYS A 261 -1.98 -2.98 -12.66
CA LYS A 261 -3.35 -2.87 -13.22
C LYS A 261 -4.46 -3.24 -12.24
N ASP A 262 -4.22 -4.22 -11.37
CA ASP A 262 -5.20 -4.64 -10.37
C ASP A 262 -5.01 -3.92 -9.02
N ALA A 263 -3.80 -3.42 -8.75
CA ALA A 263 -3.49 -2.69 -7.52
C ALA A 263 -4.13 -1.28 -7.47
N ILE A 264 -4.51 -0.71 -8.62
CA ILE A 264 -5.21 0.58 -8.66
C ILE A 264 -6.65 0.49 -8.16
N LYS A 265 -7.26 -0.70 -8.21
CA LYS A 265 -8.64 -0.94 -7.78
C LYS A 265 -8.72 -0.95 -6.25
N PRO A 266 -9.66 -0.19 -5.65
CA PRO A 266 -9.84 -0.20 -4.20
C PRO A 266 -10.24 -1.58 -3.68
N ASN A 267 -9.75 -1.91 -2.48
CA ASN A 267 -10.13 -3.12 -1.77
C ASN A 267 -11.36 -2.87 -0.91
N LEU A 268 -12.25 -3.85 -0.81
CA LEU A 268 -13.43 -3.85 0.06
C LEU A 268 -13.30 -4.94 1.10
N ILE A 269 -13.46 -4.55 2.35
CA ILE A 269 -13.52 -5.41 3.55
C ILE A 269 -14.58 -4.88 4.50
N GLN A 270 -14.71 -5.46 5.68
CA GLN A 270 -15.71 -5.09 6.67
C GLN A 270 -15.10 -4.79 8.03
N THR A 271 -15.81 -4.01 8.83
CA THR A 271 -15.54 -3.90 10.27
C THR A 271 -16.22 -5.02 11.06
N LEU A 272 -15.94 -5.10 12.36
CA LEU A 272 -16.67 -6.04 13.25
C LEU A 272 -18.19 -5.78 13.29
N GLU A 273 -18.65 -4.60 12.93
CA GLU A 273 -20.05 -4.20 12.86
C GLU A 273 -20.63 -4.27 11.43
N HIS A 274 -19.87 -4.88 10.49
CA HIS A 274 -20.26 -5.07 9.09
C HIS A 274 -20.48 -3.75 8.30
N THR A 275 -19.70 -2.72 8.67
CA THR A 275 -19.66 -1.43 7.95
C THR A 275 -18.59 -1.47 6.89
#